data_123ade3beaccbad49e73da4efe72280e
#
_entry.id   123ade3beaccbad49e73da4efe72280e
#
_cell.length_a   1.000
_cell.length_b   1.000
_cell.length_c   1.000
_cell.angle_alpha   90.00
_cell.angle_beta   90.00
_cell.angle_gamma   90.00
#
_symmetry.space_group_name_H-M   'P 1'
#
loop_
_entity.id
_entity.type
_entity.pdbx_description
1 polymer ?
#
loop_
_entity_poly.entity_id
_entity_poly.type
_entity_poly.pdbx_seq_one_letter_code
_entity_poly.pdbx_strand_id
1 'polypeptide(L)'
;MAAAGAIVAELDSPPGLAPFVSLRRPSSWGQQLWSDEAVPKASRERGVGGGVRLLLRGEGVVVLAAALAAYAQFGAGWGMFAVWLLVPDLSMLGYLAGPRAGAALYNAAHSYAGAVALLVLGALAAMPWAVAGGLIWCAHIGLDRALGYGLKYGAGFASTHLGRIGPADPW
;
A
#
# COMPACT_ATOMS: atom_id res chain seq x y z
N MET A 1 -11.11 -6.71 68.37
CA MET A 1 -12.51 -6.71 67.86
C MET A 1 -12.44 -6.75 66.38
N ALA A 2 -12.52 -7.85 65.93
CA ALA A 2 -13.54 -8.66 65.31
C ALA A 2 -13.46 -8.56 63.79
N ALA A 3 -12.95 -9.64 63.28
CA ALA A 3 -13.11 -10.02 61.87
C ALA A 3 -14.60 -10.32 61.59
N ALA A 4 -15.09 -9.81 60.52
CA ALA A 4 -16.29 -10.30 59.83
C ALA A 4 -15.94 -10.36 58.37
N GLY A 5 -15.61 -11.43 57.73
CA GLY A 5 -16.50 -12.57 57.55
C GLY A 5 -17.25 -12.35 56.27
N ALA A 6 -16.61 -12.55 55.09
CA ALA A 6 -17.33 -12.72 53.84
C ALA A 6 -17.20 -14.17 53.43
N ILE A 7 -18.03 -15.02 54.04
CA ILE A 7 -18.46 -16.28 53.46
C ILE A 7 -19.57 -15.88 52.50
N VAL A 8 -19.28 -15.80 51.23
CA VAL A 8 -20.30 -15.78 50.20
C VAL A 8 -20.13 -17.08 49.40
N ALA A 9 -20.95 -18.03 49.86
CA ALA A 9 -21.65 -19.00 49.07
C ALA A 9 -20.97 -19.48 47.77
N GLU A 10 -20.31 -20.55 47.92
CA GLU A 10 -20.17 -21.64 46.93
C GLU A 10 -21.55 -22.26 46.76
N LEU A 11 -22.32 -21.75 45.84
CA LEU A 11 -23.59 -22.32 45.42
C LEU A 11 -23.39 -23.07 44.12
N ASP A 12 -23.34 -24.37 44.27
CA ASP A 12 -23.85 -25.43 43.34
C ASP A 12 -23.76 -25.11 41.84
N SER A 13 -22.62 -25.50 41.28
CA SER A 13 -22.57 -25.90 39.88
C SER A 13 -22.96 -27.38 39.77
N PRO A 14 -23.92 -27.75 38.93
CA PRO A 14 -24.26 -29.16 38.72
C PRO A 14 -23.03 -29.91 38.17
N PRO A 15 -22.79 -31.14 38.60
CA PRO A 15 -21.66 -31.93 38.15
C PRO A 15 -21.81 -32.28 36.65
N GLY A 16 -20.92 -31.76 35.84
CA GLY A 16 -20.87 -32.14 34.41
C GLY A 16 -20.68 -31.02 33.40
N LEU A 17 -20.72 -29.74 33.81
CA LEU A 17 -20.36 -28.67 32.91
C LEU A 17 -18.94 -28.18 33.23
N ALA A 18 -18.06 -28.43 32.29
CA ALA A 18 -16.72 -27.80 32.33
C ALA A 18 -16.89 -26.30 32.53
N PRO A 19 -16.01 -25.63 33.33
CA PRO A 19 -16.11 -24.20 33.54
C PRO A 19 -16.08 -23.52 32.19
N PHE A 20 -17.09 -22.71 31.93
CA PHE A 20 -17.08 -21.80 30.77
C PHE A 20 -15.80 -20.97 30.88
N VAL A 21 -14.79 -21.36 30.13
CA VAL A 21 -13.60 -20.54 29.97
C VAL A 21 -14.10 -19.24 29.38
N SER A 22 -14.29 -18.26 30.25
CA SER A 22 -14.51 -16.87 29.84
C SER A 22 -13.32 -16.49 28.98
N LEU A 23 -13.49 -16.61 27.66
CA LEU A 23 -12.59 -16.00 26.70
C LEU A 23 -12.73 -14.49 26.89
N ARG A 24 -12.01 -13.96 27.91
CA ARG A 24 -11.71 -12.54 27.93
C ARG A 24 -11.05 -12.24 26.60
N ARG A 25 -11.78 -11.65 25.69
CA ARG A 25 -11.18 -11.05 24.51
C ARG A 25 -10.16 -10.04 25.03
N PRO A 26 -8.88 -10.22 24.79
CA PRO A 26 -7.94 -9.17 25.10
C PRO A 26 -8.41 -7.94 24.33
N SER A 27 -8.52 -6.81 24.98
CA SER A 27 -8.86 -5.52 24.36
C SER A 27 -7.84 -5.09 23.29
N SER A 28 -6.81 -5.89 23.08
CA SER A 28 -5.72 -5.73 22.13
C SER A 28 -5.89 -6.47 20.80
N TRP A 29 -6.94 -7.32 20.62
CA TRP A 29 -7.10 -8.07 19.36
C TRP A 29 -7.21 -7.17 18.14
N GLY A 30 -7.89 -6.03 18.27
CA GLY A 30 -7.98 -5.04 17.19
C GLY A 30 -6.65 -4.34 16.90
N GLN A 31 -5.79 -4.19 17.89
CA GLN A 31 -4.48 -3.57 17.72
C GLN A 31 -3.44 -4.57 17.18
N GLN A 32 -3.56 -5.86 17.52
CA GLN A 32 -2.65 -6.90 17.04
C GLN A 32 -2.87 -7.25 15.57
N LEU A 33 -4.08 -7.14 15.04
CA LEU A 33 -4.35 -7.35 13.62
C LEU A 33 -3.69 -6.29 12.71
N TRP A 34 -3.38 -5.12 13.26
CA TRP A 34 -2.77 -3.99 12.54
C TRP A 34 -1.40 -3.60 13.12
N SER A 35 -0.92 -4.29 14.16
CA SER A 35 0.42 -4.09 14.65
C SER A 35 1.41 -4.71 13.67
N ASP A 36 2.39 -3.91 13.28
CA ASP A 36 3.51 -4.37 12.46
C ASP A 36 4.29 -5.54 13.09
N GLU A 37 4.08 -5.84 14.39
CA GLU A 37 4.70 -6.94 15.10
C GLU A 37 4.09 -8.32 14.79
N ALA A 38 2.83 -8.38 14.30
CA ALA A 38 2.16 -9.65 14.00
C ALA A 38 2.75 -10.37 12.76
N VAL A 39 3.51 -9.65 11.93
CA VAL A 39 4.18 -10.22 10.74
C VAL A 39 5.64 -10.47 11.08
N PRO A 40 6.14 -11.71 11.03
CA PRO A 40 7.55 -12.02 11.29
C PRO A 40 8.47 -11.13 10.44
N LYS A 41 9.54 -10.60 11.04
CA LYS A 41 10.51 -9.71 10.36
C LYS A 41 10.99 -10.28 9.02
N ALA A 42 11.19 -11.59 8.96
CA ALA A 42 11.58 -12.33 7.76
C ALA A 42 10.49 -12.37 6.65
N SER A 43 9.22 -12.13 6.98
CA SER A 43 8.14 -12.01 5.99
C SER A 43 8.01 -10.59 5.45
N ARG A 44 8.38 -9.57 6.23
CA ARG A 44 8.42 -8.17 5.81
C ARG A 44 9.55 -7.89 4.82
N GLU A 45 10.67 -8.64 4.94
CA GLU A 45 11.84 -8.49 4.08
C GLU A 45 11.73 -9.29 2.78
N ARG A 46 10.91 -10.33 2.78
CA ARG A 46 10.59 -11.13 1.59
C ARG A 46 9.44 -10.44 0.84
N GLY A 47 9.76 -9.44 0.06
CA GLY A 47 8.86 -9.00 -1.00
C GLY A 47 8.41 -10.20 -1.85
N VAL A 48 7.49 -9.96 -2.74
CA VAL A 48 6.95 -10.95 -3.68
C VAL A 48 8.08 -11.80 -4.28
N GLY A 49 7.93 -13.12 -4.29
CA GLY A 49 8.94 -14.07 -4.82
C GLY A 49 9.38 -13.72 -6.24
N GLY A 50 10.60 -14.12 -6.62
CA GLY A 50 11.28 -13.66 -7.85
C GLY A 50 10.44 -13.78 -9.13
N GLY A 51 9.70 -14.87 -9.32
CA GLY A 51 8.84 -15.07 -10.51
C GLY A 51 7.66 -14.09 -10.56
N VAL A 52 6.97 -13.88 -9.45
CA VAL A 52 5.85 -12.91 -9.38
C VAL A 52 6.36 -11.48 -9.52
N ARG A 53 7.53 -11.19 -8.96
CA ARG A 53 8.18 -9.87 -9.13
C ARG A 53 8.49 -9.59 -10.59
N LEU A 54 9.01 -10.57 -11.32
CA LEU A 54 9.30 -10.43 -12.74
C LEU A 54 8.01 -10.21 -13.54
N LEU A 55 6.94 -10.95 -13.22
CA LEU A 55 5.63 -10.78 -13.85
C LEU A 55 5.11 -9.37 -13.65
N LEU A 56 5.09 -8.87 -12.41
CA LEU A 56 4.62 -7.51 -12.08
C LEU A 56 5.45 -6.42 -12.76
N ARG A 57 6.75 -6.63 -12.93
CA ARG A 57 7.60 -5.74 -13.73
C ARG A 57 7.25 -5.80 -15.21
N GLY A 58 6.97 -6.98 -15.75
CA GLY A 58 6.50 -7.16 -17.12
C GLY A 58 5.17 -6.45 -17.37
N GLU A 59 4.21 -6.57 -16.46
CA GLU A 59 2.96 -5.79 -16.50
C GLU A 59 3.23 -4.29 -16.55
N GLY A 60 4.18 -3.80 -15.74
CA GLY A 60 4.60 -2.40 -15.76
C GLY A 60 5.12 -1.97 -17.13
N VAL A 61 5.95 -2.80 -17.78
CA VAL A 61 6.45 -2.53 -19.14
C VAL A 61 5.29 -2.46 -20.15
N VAL A 62 4.34 -3.39 -20.07
CA VAL A 62 3.17 -3.40 -20.97
C VAL A 62 2.33 -2.15 -20.79
N VAL A 63 2.04 -1.74 -19.56
CA VAL A 63 1.28 -0.51 -19.29
C VAL A 63 2.02 0.72 -19.78
N LEU A 64 3.34 0.81 -19.53
CA LEU A 64 4.17 1.91 -20.04
C LEU A 64 4.09 2.00 -21.57
N ALA A 65 4.31 0.89 -22.26
CA ALA A 65 4.29 0.84 -23.72
C ALA A 65 2.90 1.22 -24.27
N ALA A 66 1.83 0.70 -23.69
CA ALA A 66 0.45 1.04 -24.07
C ALA A 66 0.14 2.51 -23.84
N ALA A 67 0.54 3.08 -22.69
CA ALA A 67 0.33 4.50 -22.39
C ALA A 67 1.11 5.41 -23.34
N LEU A 68 2.36 5.07 -23.66
CA LEU A 68 3.17 5.82 -24.64
C LEU A 68 2.56 5.76 -26.05
N ALA A 69 2.16 4.57 -26.50
CA ALA A 69 1.52 4.39 -27.82
C ALA A 69 0.22 5.18 -27.91
N ALA A 70 -0.62 5.13 -26.87
CA ALA A 70 -1.86 5.90 -26.82
C ALA A 70 -1.55 7.41 -26.78
N TYR A 71 -0.59 7.86 -25.97
CA TYR A 71 -0.22 9.28 -25.87
C TYR A 71 0.28 9.83 -27.21
N ALA A 72 1.06 9.05 -27.97
CA ALA A 72 1.52 9.44 -29.28
C ALA A 72 0.36 9.75 -30.27
N GLN A 73 -0.82 9.15 -30.08
CA GLN A 73 -2.00 9.39 -30.91
C GLN A 73 -2.69 10.72 -30.58
N PHE A 74 -2.56 11.22 -29.35
CA PHE A 74 -3.24 12.44 -28.89
C PHE A 74 -2.47 13.72 -29.17
N GLY A 75 -1.20 13.65 -29.57
CA GLY A 75 -0.42 14.79 -30.04
C GLY A 75 -0.22 15.93 -29.02
N ALA A 76 -0.30 15.64 -27.72
CA ALA A 76 -0.20 16.67 -26.67
C ALA A 76 1.20 17.27 -26.48
N GLY A 77 2.21 16.77 -27.21
CA GLY A 77 3.61 17.25 -27.18
C GLY A 77 4.47 16.55 -26.12
N TRP A 78 5.64 16.13 -26.54
CA TRP A 78 6.58 15.37 -25.68
C TRP A 78 7.22 16.20 -24.59
N GLY A 79 7.32 17.53 -24.74
CA GLY A 79 7.81 18.43 -23.68
C GLY A 79 6.85 18.45 -22.49
N MET A 80 5.53 18.52 -22.76
CA MET A 80 4.52 18.41 -21.70
C MET A 80 4.56 17.02 -21.05
N PHE A 81 4.70 15.95 -21.83
CA PHE A 81 4.85 14.59 -21.32
C PHE A 81 5.99 14.51 -20.30
N ALA A 82 7.19 14.99 -20.66
CA ALA A 82 8.38 14.91 -19.80
C ALA A 82 8.19 15.65 -18.47
N VAL A 83 7.59 16.85 -18.49
CA VAL A 83 7.33 17.64 -17.27
C VAL A 83 6.29 16.94 -16.37
N TRP A 84 5.17 16.52 -16.94
CA TRP A 84 4.08 15.92 -16.19
C TRP A 84 4.38 14.49 -15.72
N LEU A 85 5.32 13.81 -16.38
CA LEU A 85 5.78 12.49 -15.96
C LEU A 85 6.36 12.51 -14.54
N LEU A 86 6.94 13.64 -14.10
CA LEU A 86 7.55 13.78 -12.77
C LEU A 86 6.55 14.23 -11.69
N VAL A 87 5.34 14.62 -12.07
CA VAL A 87 4.35 15.16 -11.12
C VAL A 87 3.95 14.17 -10.03
N PRO A 88 3.71 12.87 -10.29
CA PRO A 88 3.38 11.93 -9.23
C PRO A 88 4.46 11.83 -8.14
N ASP A 89 5.73 12.02 -8.50
CA ASP A 89 6.85 11.99 -7.54
C ASP A 89 6.82 13.13 -6.52
N LEU A 90 6.10 14.24 -6.80
CA LEU A 90 5.88 15.30 -5.81
C LEU A 90 5.16 14.78 -4.56
N SER A 91 4.45 13.67 -4.67
CA SER A 91 3.86 12.99 -3.52
C SER A 91 4.88 12.53 -2.47
N MET A 92 6.16 12.36 -2.86
CA MET A 92 7.26 12.07 -1.94
C MET A 92 7.52 13.18 -0.93
N LEU A 93 7.11 14.41 -1.22
CA LEU A 93 7.15 15.51 -0.24
C LEU A 93 6.32 15.19 1.02
N GLY A 94 5.35 14.28 0.93
CA GLY A 94 4.61 13.79 2.07
C GLY A 94 5.47 13.14 3.16
N TYR A 95 6.67 12.66 2.82
CA TYR A 95 7.61 12.14 3.81
C TYR A 95 8.15 13.21 4.77
N LEU A 96 8.05 14.48 4.44
CA LEU A 96 8.35 15.59 5.36
C LEU A 96 7.39 15.60 6.56
N ALA A 97 6.16 15.09 6.39
CA ALA A 97 5.17 14.92 7.46
C ALA A 97 5.28 13.55 8.17
N GLY A 98 6.31 12.75 7.85
CA GLY A 98 6.60 11.47 8.45
C GLY A 98 6.34 10.26 7.53
N PRO A 99 6.88 9.07 7.89
CA PRO A 99 6.88 7.91 6.99
C PRO A 99 5.48 7.38 6.66
N ARG A 100 4.53 7.46 7.59
CA ARG A 100 3.14 7.02 7.35
C ARG A 100 2.41 7.94 6.36
N ALA A 101 2.53 9.26 6.55
CA ALA A 101 1.94 10.26 5.65
C ALA A 101 2.59 10.18 4.26
N GLY A 102 3.90 10.07 4.20
CA GLY A 102 4.65 9.89 2.96
C GLY A 102 4.23 8.64 2.19
N ALA A 103 4.14 7.49 2.86
CA ALA A 103 3.68 6.25 2.24
C ALA A 103 2.23 6.34 1.73
N ALA A 104 1.33 6.97 2.49
CA ALA A 104 -0.07 7.14 2.09
C ALA A 104 -0.19 8.01 0.84
N LEU A 105 0.46 9.18 0.81
CA LEU A 105 0.44 10.09 -0.34
C LEU A 105 1.13 9.48 -1.56
N TYR A 106 2.29 8.85 -1.35
CA TYR A 106 2.99 8.13 -2.41
C TYR A 106 2.09 7.05 -3.02
N ASN A 107 1.50 6.19 -2.20
CA ASN A 107 0.65 5.11 -2.66
C ASN A 107 -0.61 5.61 -3.40
N ALA A 108 -1.20 6.71 -2.95
CA ALA A 108 -2.33 7.34 -3.65
C ALA A 108 -1.94 7.81 -5.05
N ALA A 109 -0.76 8.45 -5.19
CA ALA A 109 -0.25 8.92 -6.47
C ALA A 109 0.31 7.80 -7.37
N HIS A 110 0.76 6.67 -6.80
CA HIS A 110 1.38 5.57 -7.53
C HIS A 110 0.49 4.32 -7.63
N SER A 111 -0.82 4.46 -7.35
CA SER A 111 -1.83 3.46 -7.69
C SER A 111 -2.51 3.80 -9.03
N TYR A 112 -2.84 2.79 -9.82
CA TYR A 112 -3.54 3.01 -11.09
C TYR A 112 -4.96 3.58 -10.91
N ALA A 113 -5.55 3.52 -9.71
CA ALA A 113 -6.93 3.93 -9.47
C ALA A 113 -7.17 5.39 -9.87
N GLY A 114 -6.31 6.32 -9.44
CA GLY A 114 -6.41 7.73 -9.79
C GLY A 114 -6.18 7.99 -11.28
N ALA A 115 -5.14 7.37 -11.84
CA ALA A 115 -4.81 7.53 -13.25
C ALA A 115 -5.91 7.02 -14.19
N VAL A 116 -6.47 5.84 -13.89
CA VAL A 116 -7.58 5.26 -14.66
C VAL A 116 -8.85 6.07 -14.47
N ALA A 117 -9.16 6.53 -13.25
CA ALA A 117 -10.31 7.40 -13.02
C ALA A 117 -10.20 8.69 -13.85
N LEU A 118 -9.02 9.35 -13.87
CA LEU A 118 -8.79 10.55 -14.68
C LEU A 118 -8.95 10.26 -16.18
N LEU A 119 -8.43 9.12 -16.66
CA LEU A 119 -8.59 8.67 -18.05
C LEU A 119 -10.05 8.50 -18.42
N VAL A 120 -10.80 7.73 -17.62
CA VAL A 120 -12.22 7.43 -17.89
C VAL A 120 -13.06 8.69 -17.85
N LEU A 121 -12.92 9.51 -16.80
CA LEU A 121 -13.66 10.77 -16.67
C LEU A 121 -13.30 11.75 -17.79
N GLY A 122 -12.02 11.84 -18.17
CA GLY A 122 -11.56 12.68 -19.27
C GLY A 122 -12.15 12.24 -20.61
N ALA A 123 -12.22 10.93 -20.86
CA ALA A 123 -12.82 10.38 -22.06
C ALA A 123 -14.35 10.63 -22.11
N LEU A 124 -15.06 10.37 -21.01
CA LEU A 124 -16.50 10.58 -20.90
C LEU A 124 -16.89 12.05 -21.02
N ALA A 125 -16.07 12.96 -20.48
CA ALA A 125 -16.30 14.40 -20.55
C ALA A 125 -15.73 15.05 -21.83
N ALA A 126 -15.16 14.27 -22.75
CA ALA A 126 -14.48 14.74 -23.95
C ALA A 126 -13.40 15.80 -23.65
N MET A 127 -12.61 15.59 -22.61
CA MET A 127 -11.52 16.48 -22.16
C MET A 127 -10.15 15.92 -22.58
N PRO A 128 -9.57 16.31 -23.73
CA PRO A 128 -8.31 15.74 -24.23
C PRO A 128 -7.13 15.89 -23.28
N TRP A 129 -7.06 17.02 -22.55
CA TRP A 129 -6.01 17.27 -21.56
C TRP A 129 -6.08 16.31 -20.36
N ALA A 130 -7.29 15.92 -19.94
CA ALA A 130 -7.47 14.96 -18.84
C ALA A 130 -7.09 13.54 -19.30
N VAL A 131 -7.42 13.18 -20.55
CA VAL A 131 -6.99 11.92 -21.16
C VAL A 131 -5.46 11.88 -21.26
N ALA A 132 -4.84 12.94 -21.78
CA ALA A 132 -3.39 13.05 -21.87
C ALA A 132 -2.72 12.94 -20.48
N GLY A 133 -3.24 13.64 -19.49
CA GLY A 133 -2.77 13.58 -18.10
C GLY A 133 -2.87 12.19 -17.49
N GLY A 134 -4.01 11.51 -17.70
CA GLY A 134 -4.21 10.13 -17.25
C GLY A 134 -3.24 9.13 -17.92
N LEU A 135 -2.97 9.31 -19.23
CA LEU A 135 -1.98 8.49 -19.95
C LEU A 135 -0.57 8.72 -19.42
N ILE A 136 -0.17 9.97 -19.19
CA ILE A 136 1.14 10.29 -18.60
C ILE A 136 1.26 9.67 -17.21
N TRP A 137 0.20 9.74 -16.41
CA TRP A 137 0.18 9.17 -15.06
C TRP A 137 0.27 7.65 -15.10
N CYS A 138 -0.44 6.98 -16.01
CA CYS A 138 -0.29 5.53 -16.24
C CYS A 138 1.14 5.17 -16.70
N ALA A 139 1.74 5.97 -17.58
CA ALA A 139 3.12 5.75 -18.04
C ALA A 139 4.12 5.87 -16.89
N HIS A 140 3.97 6.87 -16.00
CA HIS A 140 4.81 7.02 -14.80
C HIS A 140 4.73 5.79 -13.90
N ILE A 141 3.51 5.36 -13.54
CA ILE A 141 3.34 4.18 -12.68
C ILE A 141 3.88 2.93 -13.36
N GLY A 142 3.67 2.78 -14.69
CA GLY A 142 4.20 1.67 -15.47
C GLY A 142 5.73 1.63 -15.46
N LEU A 143 6.38 2.79 -15.60
CA LEU A 143 7.83 2.94 -15.52
C LEU A 143 8.34 2.53 -14.13
N ASP A 144 7.73 3.00 -13.08
CA ASP A 144 8.07 2.64 -11.69
C ASP A 144 7.99 1.12 -11.48
N ARG A 145 6.89 0.49 -11.92
CA ARG A 145 6.74 -0.98 -11.81
C ARG A 145 7.82 -1.73 -12.61
N ALA A 146 8.11 -1.28 -13.83
CA ALA A 146 9.15 -1.87 -14.68
C ALA A 146 10.52 -1.79 -14.02
N LEU A 147 10.84 -0.69 -13.38
CA LEU A 147 12.09 -0.50 -12.62
C LEU A 147 12.09 -1.28 -11.30
N GLY A 148 10.95 -1.72 -10.81
CA GLY A 148 10.79 -2.47 -9.57
C GLY A 148 10.40 -1.61 -8.36
N TYR A 149 10.02 -0.35 -8.59
CA TYR A 149 9.45 0.51 -7.55
C TYR A 149 8.00 0.11 -7.29
N GLY A 150 7.71 -0.27 -6.04
CA GLY A 150 6.39 -0.71 -5.59
C GLY A 150 5.71 0.30 -4.69
N LEU A 151 4.45 0.01 -4.31
CA LEU A 151 3.75 0.74 -3.25
C LEU A 151 4.53 0.59 -1.95
N LYS A 152 4.58 1.66 -1.17
CA LYS A 152 5.40 1.79 0.02
C LYS A 152 4.64 1.33 1.26
N TYR A 153 5.34 0.66 2.17
CA TYR A 153 4.82 0.40 3.51
C TYR A 153 5.12 1.56 4.45
N GLY A 154 4.28 1.76 5.48
CA GLY A 154 4.47 2.82 6.48
C GLY A 154 5.72 2.65 7.36
N ALA A 155 6.46 1.53 7.20
CA ALA A 155 7.70 1.24 7.91
C ALA A 155 8.93 2.03 7.40
N GLY A 156 8.84 2.65 6.21
CA GLY A 156 9.91 3.46 5.66
C GLY A 156 9.98 3.47 4.13
N PHE A 157 10.76 4.40 3.59
CA PHE A 157 10.87 4.63 2.14
C PHE A 157 11.34 3.41 1.34
N ALA A 158 12.28 2.65 1.88
CA ALA A 158 12.89 1.50 1.20
C ALA A 158 11.99 0.26 1.17
N SER A 159 10.94 0.19 2.00
CA SER A 159 10.09 -1.00 2.15
C SER A 159 8.91 -0.95 1.20
N THR A 160 8.90 -1.82 0.17
CA THR A 160 7.83 -1.88 -0.84
C THR A 160 7.26 -3.29 -1.00
N HIS A 161 6.06 -3.40 -1.58
CA HIS A 161 5.44 -4.69 -1.86
C HIS A 161 6.22 -5.50 -2.92
N LEU A 162 7.00 -4.85 -3.78
CA LEU A 162 7.89 -5.51 -4.75
C LEU A 162 9.24 -5.91 -4.16
N GLY A 163 9.47 -5.63 -2.88
CA GLY A 163 10.71 -5.88 -2.18
C GLY A 163 11.37 -4.60 -1.67
N ARG A 164 12.52 -4.76 -1.03
CA ARG A 164 13.28 -3.64 -0.50
C ARG A 164 14.07 -2.93 -1.61
N ILE A 165 14.08 -1.61 -1.58
CA ILE A 165 14.89 -0.76 -2.44
C ILE A 165 16.23 -0.49 -1.74
N GLY A 166 17.34 -0.78 -2.43
CA GLY A 166 18.70 -0.56 -1.91
C GLY A 166 19.31 -1.79 -1.21
N PRO A 167 20.53 -1.67 -0.69
CA PRO A 167 21.21 -2.74 0.03
C PRO A 167 20.41 -3.16 1.26
N ALA A 168 20.49 -4.45 1.63
CA ALA A 168 20.01 -4.90 2.95
C ALA A 168 20.85 -4.22 4.03
N ASP A 169 20.22 -3.77 5.13
CA ASP A 169 20.98 -3.27 6.26
C ASP A 169 21.88 -4.38 6.78
N PRO A 170 23.16 -4.10 7.00
CA PRO A 170 24.12 -5.12 7.44
C PRO A 170 23.94 -5.53 8.93
N TRP A 171 22.88 -5.02 9.64
CA TRP A 171 22.62 -5.28 11.07
C TRP A 171 21.24 -5.85 11.34
#